data_359fb380572788af09f2b006479d0b74
#
_entry.id   359fb380572788af09f2b006479d0b74
#
_cell.length_a   1.000
_cell.length_b   1.000
_cell.length_c   1.000
_cell.angle_alpha   90.00
_cell.angle_beta   90.00
_cell.angle_gamma   90.00
#
_symmetry.space_group_name_H-M   'P 1'
#
loop_
_entity.id
_entity.type
_entity.pdbx_description
1 polymer ?
#
loop_
_entity_poly.entity_id
_entity_poly.type
_entity_poly.pdbx_seq_one_letter_code
_entity_poly.pdbx_strand_id
1 'polypeptide(L)'
;MDKNAIDKSEYPRTAELENRCVNIIANLWHAQPAENYMGTSTVGSSEACMLGGLAMKFAWRERAKKLGLDIHAHKPNLVISSGYQVCWEKFATYFDIELRTVAMDEQHQSLNMEKVMDYVDEYTIGTVGIMGITYTGRYDNIAKLNDLVEAYNKTTPYKVYIHVDAASAGFYAPFMEPDIKWDFQLKNVVSINSSGHKYGLVYPGIGWVLWRDKQFLPDKLIFKVSYLGGELPTMAINFSRSTSQIIGQYYNFVRFGFNGYKEIQKRTHDVAVYLSSEIAKLGHFEIVNDGSELPIVCYKHKINDGVDWTLYDLADRLRMKG
;
A
#
# COMPACT_ATOMS: atom_id res chain seq x y z
N MET A 1 11.47 25.53 10.39
CA MET A 1 12.44 24.61 11.02
C MET A 1 11.73 23.32 11.32
N ASP A 2 12.34 22.18 10.99
CA ASP A 2 11.74 20.87 11.18
C ASP A 2 11.65 20.49 12.67
N LYS A 3 10.64 19.70 13.04
CA LYS A 3 10.39 19.24 14.41
C LYS A 3 10.48 17.71 14.45
N ASN A 4 10.71 17.18 15.65
CA ASN A 4 10.74 15.74 15.85
C ASN A 4 9.32 15.21 16.13
N ALA A 5 8.82 14.29 15.31
CA ALA A 5 7.45 13.78 15.42
C ALA A 5 7.20 12.93 16.68
N ILE A 6 8.26 12.42 17.35
CA ILE A 6 8.13 11.68 18.59
C ILE A 6 7.80 12.60 19.79
N ASP A 7 8.23 13.86 19.74
CA ASP A 7 8.10 14.81 20.85
C ASP A 7 6.72 15.51 20.82
N LYS A 8 5.66 14.70 20.93
CA LYS A 8 4.27 15.19 20.83
C LYS A 8 3.89 16.17 21.95
N SER A 9 4.52 16.07 23.11
CA SER A 9 4.32 17.01 24.23
C SER A 9 4.98 18.35 23.99
N GLU A 10 6.16 18.37 23.40
CA GLU A 10 6.87 19.60 23.04
C GLU A 10 6.25 20.27 21.79
N TYR A 11 5.77 19.45 20.84
CA TYR A 11 5.18 19.93 19.59
C TYR A 11 3.73 19.46 19.38
N PRO A 12 2.79 19.80 20.29
CA PRO A 12 1.42 19.26 20.25
C PRO A 12 0.66 19.67 18.98
N ARG A 13 0.97 20.81 18.40
CA ARG A 13 0.35 21.24 17.14
C ARG A 13 0.73 20.36 15.96
N THR A 14 1.97 19.87 15.94
CA THR A 14 2.41 18.95 14.87
C THR A 14 1.74 17.58 15.01
N ALA A 15 1.59 17.10 16.25
CA ALA A 15 0.83 15.87 16.52
C ALA A 15 -0.66 16.03 16.13
N GLU A 16 -1.25 17.21 16.36
CA GLU A 16 -2.60 17.52 15.88
C GLU A 16 -2.70 17.48 14.35
N LEU A 17 -1.71 18.03 13.62
CA LEU A 17 -1.70 17.98 12.16
C LEU A 17 -1.58 16.55 11.63
N GLU A 18 -0.77 15.70 12.27
CA GLU A 18 -0.70 14.26 11.95
C GLU A 18 -2.08 13.61 12.07
N ASN A 19 -2.75 13.82 13.20
CA ASN A 19 -4.10 13.27 13.43
C ASN A 19 -5.12 13.79 12.40
N ARG A 20 -5.05 15.06 12.04
CA ARG A 20 -5.92 15.63 10.99
C ARG A 20 -5.66 14.97 9.64
N CYS A 21 -4.41 14.71 9.28
CA CYS A 21 -4.08 13.96 8.06
C CYS A 21 -4.66 12.54 8.12
N VAL A 22 -4.51 11.84 9.25
CA VAL A 22 -5.10 10.49 9.45
C VAL A 22 -6.61 10.54 9.24
N ASN A 23 -7.30 11.52 9.81
CA ASN A 23 -8.75 11.67 9.66
C ASN A 23 -9.17 11.97 8.21
N ILE A 24 -8.43 12.81 7.49
CA ILE A 24 -8.69 13.09 6.07
C ILE A 24 -8.52 11.82 5.24
N ILE A 25 -7.43 11.06 5.48
CA ILE A 25 -7.15 9.81 4.78
C ILE A 25 -8.18 8.74 5.13
N ALA A 26 -8.58 8.64 6.40
CA ALA A 26 -9.62 7.71 6.84
C ALA A 26 -10.96 7.96 6.13
N ASN A 27 -11.35 9.22 6.00
CA ASN A 27 -12.54 9.59 5.23
C ASN A 27 -12.37 9.26 3.74
N LEU A 28 -11.19 9.52 3.17
CA LEU A 28 -10.90 9.24 1.77
C LEU A 28 -10.97 7.72 1.45
N TRP A 29 -10.61 6.88 2.42
CA TRP A 29 -10.62 5.41 2.29
C TRP A 29 -11.83 4.77 3.00
N HIS A 30 -12.89 5.52 3.26
CA HIS A 30 -14.16 5.06 3.82
C HIS A 30 -14.03 4.30 5.17
N ALA A 31 -13.06 4.68 6.01
CA ALA A 31 -12.97 4.14 7.36
C ALA A 31 -14.12 4.67 8.23
N GLN A 32 -14.88 3.77 8.87
CA GLN A 32 -16.04 4.12 9.70
C GLN A 32 -16.16 3.16 10.89
N PRO A 33 -16.70 3.60 12.03
CA PRO A 33 -16.86 4.99 12.47
C PRO A 33 -15.55 5.62 12.95
N ALA A 34 -15.52 6.96 13.09
CA ALA A 34 -14.31 7.75 13.41
C ALA A 34 -13.60 7.35 14.72
N GLU A 35 -14.30 6.72 15.64
CA GLU A 35 -13.76 6.34 16.96
C GLU A 35 -12.97 5.01 16.91
N ASN A 36 -13.09 4.24 15.85
CA ASN A 36 -12.57 2.87 15.79
C ASN A 36 -11.27 2.75 15.01
N TYR A 37 -11.11 3.50 13.93
CA TYR A 37 -9.88 3.38 13.13
C TYR A 37 -8.66 3.94 13.87
N MET A 38 -7.51 3.39 13.52
CA MET A 38 -6.19 3.84 13.99
C MET A 38 -5.32 4.16 12.78
N GLY A 39 -4.43 5.12 12.93
CA GLY A 39 -3.50 5.46 11.86
C GLY A 39 -2.28 6.21 12.36
N THR A 40 -1.22 6.18 11.58
CA THR A 40 0.01 6.93 11.85
C THR A 40 0.74 7.26 10.56
N SER A 41 1.53 8.33 10.61
CA SER A 41 2.54 8.61 9.60
C SER A 41 3.76 7.70 9.81
N THR A 42 4.48 7.45 8.74
CA THR A 42 5.73 6.70 8.69
C THR A 42 6.76 7.45 7.83
N VAL A 43 8.01 7.03 7.82
CA VAL A 43 9.04 7.66 6.97
C VAL A 43 8.93 7.31 5.48
N GLY A 44 7.98 6.44 5.14
CA GLY A 44 7.65 6.01 3.79
C GLY A 44 6.77 4.78 3.81
N SER A 45 6.25 4.36 2.65
CA SER A 45 5.35 3.19 2.58
C SER A 45 6.04 1.87 2.95
N SER A 46 7.36 1.75 2.82
CA SER A 46 8.06 0.54 3.28
C SER A 46 7.85 0.28 4.78
N GLU A 47 7.99 1.31 5.62
CA GLU A 47 7.68 1.21 7.05
C GLU A 47 6.17 0.95 7.27
N ALA A 48 5.31 1.61 6.49
CA ALA A 48 3.87 1.43 6.56
C ALA A 48 3.43 -0.01 6.23
N CYS A 49 4.01 -0.61 5.18
CA CYS A 49 3.84 -2.04 4.83
C CYS A 49 4.29 -2.95 5.97
N MET A 50 5.48 -2.67 6.55
CA MET A 50 6.01 -3.45 7.67
C MET A 50 5.09 -3.40 8.89
N LEU A 51 4.53 -2.25 9.22
CA LEU A 51 3.57 -2.11 10.32
C LEU A 51 2.28 -2.87 10.04
N GLY A 52 1.74 -2.79 8.82
CA GLY A 52 0.59 -3.57 8.39
C GLY A 52 0.83 -5.08 8.52
N GLY A 53 1.97 -5.54 8.00
CA GLY A 53 2.41 -6.94 8.08
C GLY A 53 2.64 -7.42 9.51
N LEU A 54 3.28 -6.61 10.36
CA LEU A 54 3.48 -6.92 11.78
C LEU A 54 2.16 -7.02 12.53
N ALA A 55 1.21 -6.12 12.26
CA ALA A 55 -0.12 -6.20 12.87
C ALA A 55 -0.81 -7.51 12.51
N MET A 56 -0.78 -7.92 11.24
CA MET A 56 -1.31 -9.21 10.79
C MET A 56 -0.61 -10.39 11.47
N LYS A 57 0.74 -10.36 11.55
CA LYS A 57 1.53 -11.43 12.21
C LYS A 57 1.15 -11.60 13.68
N PHE A 58 1.12 -10.51 14.43
CA PHE A 58 0.81 -10.58 15.87
C PHE A 58 -0.66 -10.98 16.10
N ALA A 59 -1.60 -10.46 15.32
CA ALA A 59 -2.99 -10.84 15.39
C ALA A 59 -3.22 -12.32 15.02
N TRP A 60 -2.53 -12.84 13.96
CA TRP A 60 -2.52 -14.27 13.63
C TRP A 60 -1.99 -15.10 14.81
N ARG A 61 -0.85 -14.73 15.39
CA ARG A 61 -0.23 -15.46 16.49
C ARG A 61 -1.18 -15.60 17.69
N GLU A 62 -1.92 -14.57 18.02
CA GLU A 62 -2.88 -14.62 19.13
C GLU A 62 -4.09 -15.49 18.81
N ARG A 63 -4.60 -15.43 17.57
CA ARG A 63 -5.70 -16.31 17.13
C ARG A 63 -5.26 -17.76 17.08
N ALA A 64 -4.11 -18.04 16.48
CA ALA A 64 -3.55 -19.39 16.35
C ALA A 64 -3.36 -20.05 17.72
N LYS A 65 -2.80 -19.33 18.70
CA LYS A 65 -2.67 -19.81 20.10
C LYS A 65 -4.02 -20.15 20.75
N LYS A 66 -5.03 -19.30 20.55
CA LYS A 66 -6.38 -19.55 21.08
C LYS A 66 -7.03 -20.80 20.47
N LEU A 67 -6.66 -21.15 19.25
CA LEU A 67 -7.13 -22.34 18.53
C LEU A 67 -6.28 -23.58 18.81
N GLY A 68 -5.22 -23.47 19.62
CA GLY A 68 -4.32 -24.59 19.93
C GLY A 68 -3.35 -24.95 18.82
N LEU A 69 -3.16 -24.08 17.80
CA LEU A 69 -2.19 -24.29 16.75
C LEU A 69 -0.77 -24.13 17.30
N ASP A 70 0.10 -25.09 17.01
CA ASP A 70 1.53 -24.92 17.29
C ASP A 70 2.16 -23.92 16.32
N ILE A 71 2.32 -22.68 16.79
CA ILE A 71 2.88 -21.57 16.03
C ILE A 71 4.38 -21.72 15.68
N HIS A 72 5.02 -22.78 16.16
CA HIS A 72 6.43 -23.08 15.93
C HIS A 72 6.63 -24.29 15.00
N ALA A 73 5.55 -25.03 14.68
CA ALA A 73 5.63 -26.18 13.78
C ALA A 73 6.01 -25.78 12.35
N HIS A 74 5.52 -24.64 11.89
CA HIS A 74 5.83 -24.10 10.57
C HIS A 74 6.05 -22.57 10.67
N LYS A 75 6.79 -22.05 9.71
CA LYS A 75 7.01 -20.62 9.53
C LYS A 75 5.70 -19.96 9.10
N PRO A 76 5.27 -18.85 9.75
CA PRO A 76 4.10 -18.13 9.27
C PRO A 76 4.34 -17.56 7.86
N ASN A 77 3.29 -17.51 7.07
CA ASN A 77 3.39 -17.08 5.68
C ASN A 77 2.47 -15.90 5.36
N LEU A 78 2.84 -15.17 4.30
CA LEU A 78 2.09 -14.06 3.73
C LEU A 78 1.88 -14.30 2.24
N VAL A 79 0.64 -14.18 1.76
CA VAL A 79 0.31 -14.40 0.34
C VAL A 79 0.18 -13.07 -0.40
N ILE A 80 0.87 -12.95 -1.53
CA ILE A 80 0.95 -11.73 -2.34
C ILE A 80 1.22 -12.06 -3.81
N SER A 81 0.88 -11.17 -4.76
CA SER A 81 1.28 -11.33 -6.16
C SER A 81 2.80 -11.17 -6.35
N SER A 82 3.38 -11.79 -7.38
CA SER A 82 4.80 -11.60 -7.73
C SER A 82 5.14 -10.16 -8.18
N GLY A 83 4.14 -9.30 -8.37
CA GLY A 83 4.31 -7.88 -8.69
C GLY A 83 4.62 -6.96 -7.49
N TYR A 84 4.92 -7.52 -6.33
CA TYR A 84 5.22 -6.77 -5.12
C TYR A 84 6.51 -5.96 -5.20
N GLN A 85 6.62 -4.95 -4.35
CA GLN A 85 7.85 -4.18 -4.13
C GLN A 85 8.75 -4.84 -3.07
N VAL A 86 10.06 -4.62 -3.18
CA VAL A 86 11.10 -5.16 -2.30
C VAL A 86 10.85 -4.95 -0.79
N CYS A 87 10.00 -3.99 -0.42
CA CYS A 87 9.61 -3.79 0.98
C CYS A 87 8.95 -5.03 1.60
N TRP A 88 8.20 -5.82 0.83
CA TRP A 88 7.58 -7.06 1.29
C TRP A 88 8.59 -8.20 1.44
N GLU A 89 9.60 -8.26 0.56
CA GLU A 89 10.73 -9.18 0.70
C GLU A 89 11.56 -8.86 1.94
N LYS A 90 11.84 -7.56 2.17
CA LYS A 90 12.48 -7.11 3.41
C LYS A 90 11.65 -7.44 4.64
N PHE A 91 10.33 -7.21 4.60
CA PHE A 91 9.42 -7.60 5.68
C PHE A 91 9.52 -9.09 5.98
N ALA A 92 9.43 -9.93 4.95
CA ALA A 92 9.51 -11.37 5.08
C ALA A 92 10.85 -11.81 5.72
N THR A 93 11.97 -11.24 5.23
CA THR A 93 13.30 -11.55 5.72
C THR A 93 13.53 -11.07 7.16
N TYR A 94 13.19 -9.80 7.46
CA TYR A 94 13.48 -9.21 8.77
C TYR A 94 12.61 -9.77 9.90
N PHE A 95 11.39 -10.18 9.56
CA PHE A 95 10.43 -10.67 10.55
C PHE A 95 10.16 -12.16 10.47
N ASP A 96 10.99 -12.90 9.76
CA ASP A 96 10.92 -14.35 9.64
C ASP A 96 9.54 -14.86 9.20
N ILE A 97 9.12 -14.42 8.02
CA ILE A 97 7.88 -14.79 7.34
C ILE A 97 8.24 -15.51 6.03
N GLU A 98 7.52 -16.56 5.70
CA GLU A 98 7.53 -17.13 4.35
C GLU A 98 6.71 -16.25 3.42
N LEU A 99 7.32 -15.70 2.36
CA LEU A 99 6.60 -14.95 1.35
C LEU A 99 6.12 -15.90 0.25
N ARG A 100 4.81 -16.16 0.21
CA ARG A 100 4.18 -17.00 -0.80
C ARG A 100 3.70 -16.14 -1.96
N THR A 101 4.39 -16.22 -3.06
CA THR A 101 4.11 -15.37 -4.23
C THR A 101 3.25 -16.10 -5.25
N VAL A 102 2.13 -15.49 -5.61
CA VAL A 102 1.29 -15.92 -6.71
C VAL A 102 1.85 -15.35 -8.01
N ALA A 103 2.31 -16.20 -8.91
CA ALA A 103 2.96 -15.78 -10.15
C ALA A 103 2.01 -14.96 -11.03
N MET A 104 2.52 -13.87 -11.58
CA MET A 104 1.91 -13.12 -12.68
C MET A 104 2.43 -13.66 -14.02
N ASP A 105 1.62 -13.55 -15.05
CA ASP A 105 1.94 -13.92 -16.42
C ASP A 105 1.32 -12.93 -17.42
N GLU A 106 1.44 -13.17 -18.71
CA GLU A 106 0.87 -12.29 -19.74
C GLU A 106 -0.66 -12.16 -19.67
N GLN A 107 -1.35 -13.17 -19.17
CA GLN A 107 -2.82 -13.18 -19.02
C GLN A 107 -3.25 -12.59 -17.67
N HIS A 108 -2.38 -12.70 -16.65
CA HIS A 108 -2.62 -12.23 -15.29
C HIS A 108 -1.55 -11.21 -14.90
N GLN A 109 -1.72 -9.97 -15.32
CA GLN A 109 -0.81 -8.85 -15.04
C GLN A 109 -1.01 -8.23 -13.64
N SER A 110 -1.84 -8.87 -12.82
CA SER A 110 -2.11 -8.59 -11.41
C SER A 110 -2.31 -9.92 -10.67
N LEU A 111 -2.70 -9.88 -9.38
CA LEU A 111 -2.92 -11.08 -8.56
C LEU A 111 -3.91 -12.04 -9.22
N ASN A 112 -3.48 -13.26 -9.48
CA ASN A 112 -4.33 -14.28 -10.04
C ASN A 112 -5.35 -14.78 -9.00
N MET A 113 -6.61 -14.35 -9.15
CA MET A 113 -7.70 -14.66 -8.22
C MET A 113 -8.15 -16.12 -8.26
N GLU A 114 -7.81 -16.87 -9.30
CA GLU A 114 -8.14 -18.32 -9.39
C GLU A 114 -7.18 -19.16 -8.55
N LYS A 115 -5.95 -18.67 -8.35
CA LYS A 115 -4.88 -19.41 -7.66
C LYS A 115 -4.57 -18.89 -6.25
N VAL A 116 -4.95 -17.66 -5.90
CA VAL A 116 -4.51 -17.03 -4.66
C VAL A 116 -4.84 -17.85 -3.42
N MET A 117 -6.00 -18.52 -3.38
CA MET A 117 -6.42 -19.30 -2.22
C MET A 117 -5.70 -20.64 -2.07
N ASP A 118 -5.05 -21.16 -3.12
CA ASP A 118 -4.22 -22.38 -3.04
C ASP A 118 -2.96 -22.16 -2.19
N TYR A 119 -2.57 -20.90 -1.97
CA TYR A 119 -1.41 -20.50 -1.15
C TYR A 119 -1.77 -20.22 0.31
N VAL A 120 -3.07 -20.28 0.67
CA VAL A 120 -3.56 -19.93 2.01
C VAL A 120 -3.75 -21.18 2.85
N ASP A 121 -3.20 -21.17 4.06
CA ASP A 121 -3.34 -22.23 5.06
C ASP A 121 -3.51 -21.64 6.49
N GLU A 122 -3.45 -22.51 7.52
CA GLU A 122 -3.58 -22.13 8.93
C GLU A 122 -2.41 -21.26 9.42
N TYR A 123 -1.26 -21.29 8.73
CA TYR A 123 -0.07 -20.47 9.02
C TYR A 123 -0.06 -19.12 8.28
N THR A 124 -1.08 -18.87 7.47
CA THR A 124 -1.19 -17.61 6.73
C THR A 124 -1.59 -16.46 7.67
N ILE A 125 -0.70 -15.47 7.80
CA ILE A 125 -0.95 -14.28 8.61
C ILE A 125 -1.96 -13.33 7.95
N GLY A 126 -1.99 -13.31 6.62
CA GLY A 126 -2.86 -12.47 5.81
C GLY A 126 -2.53 -12.56 4.33
N THR A 127 -3.32 -11.88 3.53
CA THR A 127 -3.09 -11.67 2.10
C THR A 127 -2.83 -10.19 1.84
N VAL A 128 -2.02 -9.88 0.84
CA VAL A 128 -1.79 -8.49 0.38
C VAL A 128 -2.36 -8.34 -1.01
N GLY A 129 -3.24 -7.35 -1.18
CA GLY A 129 -3.67 -6.88 -2.47
C GLY A 129 -2.98 -5.56 -2.80
N ILE A 130 -2.49 -5.40 -4.03
CA ILE A 130 -1.71 -4.24 -4.46
C ILE A 130 -2.58 -3.33 -5.32
N MET A 131 -2.75 -2.09 -4.89
CA MET A 131 -3.40 -1.04 -5.67
C MET A 131 -2.33 -0.18 -6.37
N GLY A 132 -2.00 -0.60 -7.61
CA GLY A 132 -0.97 0.03 -8.43
C GLY A 132 0.37 -0.70 -8.39
N ILE A 133 0.44 -1.84 -9.07
CA ILE A 133 1.67 -2.61 -9.30
C ILE A 133 2.66 -1.72 -10.06
N THR A 134 3.85 -1.52 -9.52
CA THR A 134 4.83 -0.57 -10.08
C THR A 134 5.25 -0.91 -11.50
N TYR A 135 5.30 -2.20 -11.83
CA TYR A 135 5.80 -2.65 -13.14
C TYR A 135 4.75 -2.58 -14.25
N THR A 136 3.48 -2.85 -13.90
CA THR A 136 2.40 -2.94 -14.87
C THR A 136 1.38 -1.81 -14.77
N GLY A 137 1.34 -1.09 -13.65
CA GLY A 137 0.31 -0.08 -13.36
C GLY A 137 -1.08 -0.66 -13.04
N ARG A 138 -1.22 -1.99 -13.04
CA ARG A 138 -2.50 -2.66 -12.81
C ARG A 138 -2.87 -2.69 -11.34
N TYR A 139 -4.16 -2.81 -11.08
CA TYR A 139 -4.71 -3.05 -9.75
C TYR A 139 -5.02 -4.53 -9.54
N ASP A 140 -4.73 -5.04 -8.35
CA ASP A 140 -5.32 -6.30 -7.92
C ASP A 140 -6.82 -6.10 -7.68
N ASN A 141 -7.64 -7.08 -8.04
CA ASN A 141 -9.08 -7.02 -7.80
C ASN A 141 -9.39 -7.30 -6.31
N ILE A 142 -9.30 -6.22 -5.49
CA ILE A 142 -9.46 -6.33 -4.03
C ILE A 142 -10.88 -6.78 -3.65
N ALA A 143 -11.91 -6.39 -4.42
CA ALA A 143 -13.27 -6.83 -4.18
C ALA A 143 -13.39 -8.36 -4.35
N LYS A 144 -12.83 -8.91 -5.42
CA LYS A 144 -12.81 -10.37 -5.64
C LYS A 144 -11.98 -11.10 -4.58
N LEU A 145 -10.81 -10.55 -4.21
CA LEU A 145 -10.01 -11.10 -3.10
C LEU A 145 -10.79 -11.11 -1.78
N ASN A 146 -11.54 -10.04 -1.50
CA ASN A 146 -12.40 -9.97 -0.32
C ASN A 146 -13.45 -11.09 -0.30
N ASP A 147 -14.10 -11.37 -1.44
CA ASP A 147 -15.09 -12.43 -1.54
C ASP A 147 -14.50 -13.82 -1.32
N LEU A 148 -13.31 -14.07 -1.89
CA LEU A 148 -12.57 -15.32 -1.70
C LEU A 148 -12.16 -15.52 -0.23
N VAL A 149 -11.61 -14.47 0.38
CA VAL A 149 -11.25 -14.47 1.81
C VAL A 149 -12.48 -14.64 2.70
N GLU A 150 -13.61 -14.01 2.37
CA GLU A 150 -14.87 -14.21 3.12
C GLU A 150 -15.37 -15.64 3.02
N ALA A 151 -15.28 -16.26 1.84
CA ALA A 151 -15.64 -17.66 1.63
C ALA A 151 -14.74 -18.58 2.47
N TYR A 152 -13.43 -18.41 2.41
CA TYR A 152 -12.47 -19.16 3.23
C TYR A 152 -12.77 -18.97 4.72
N ASN A 153 -12.96 -17.75 5.17
CA ASN A 153 -13.26 -17.43 6.57
C ASN A 153 -14.56 -18.05 7.10
N LYS A 154 -15.49 -18.45 6.23
CA LYS A 154 -16.71 -19.17 6.63
C LYS A 154 -16.46 -20.66 6.88
N THR A 155 -15.48 -21.25 6.21
CA THR A 155 -15.22 -22.69 6.23
C THR A 155 -14.12 -23.11 7.22
N THR A 156 -13.35 -22.16 7.77
CA THR A 156 -12.23 -22.43 8.68
C THR A 156 -12.26 -21.54 9.92
N PRO A 157 -11.75 -22.03 11.07
CA PRO A 157 -11.50 -21.19 12.23
C PRO A 157 -10.28 -20.26 12.07
N TYR A 158 -9.37 -20.57 11.14
CA TYR A 158 -8.14 -19.84 10.88
C TYR A 158 -8.42 -18.64 9.97
N LYS A 159 -8.91 -17.54 10.58
CA LYS A 159 -9.31 -16.35 9.84
C LYS A 159 -8.11 -15.64 9.19
N VAL A 160 -8.27 -15.29 7.94
CA VAL A 160 -7.32 -14.51 7.15
C VAL A 160 -7.93 -13.15 6.81
N TYR A 161 -7.10 -12.12 6.71
CA TYR A 161 -7.52 -10.76 6.40
C TYR A 161 -6.63 -10.15 5.32
N ILE A 162 -7.08 -9.04 4.75
CA ILE A 162 -6.44 -8.35 3.65
C ILE A 162 -5.77 -7.08 4.18
N HIS A 163 -4.48 -6.92 3.86
CA HIS A 163 -3.82 -5.64 3.85
C HIS A 163 -3.78 -5.13 2.40
N VAL A 164 -4.12 -3.86 2.18
CA VAL A 164 -4.02 -3.26 0.85
C VAL A 164 -2.77 -2.39 0.78
N ASP A 165 -1.83 -2.80 -0.05
CA ASP A 165 -0.69 -1.97 -0.41
C ASP A 165 -1.11 -1.00 -1.53
N ALA A 166 -1.57 0.16 -1.12
CA ALA A 166 -1.95 1.27 -1.98
C ALA A 166 -0.86 2.35 -2.03
N ALA A 167 0.42 1.94 -1.96
CA ALA A 167 1.56 2.86 -1.98
C ALA A 167 1.47 3.87 -3.13
N SER A 168 0.99 3.43 -4.29
CA SER A 168 0.76 4.29 -5.44
C SER A 168 -0.68 4.79 -5.50
N ALA A 169 -1.67 3.91 -5.57
CA ALA A 169 -3.04 4.31 -5.88
C ALA A 169 -3.84 4.89 -4.70
N GLY A 170 -3.36 4.82 -3.46
CA GLY A 170 -4.09 5.32 -2.30
C GLY A 170 -4.45 6.80 -2.33
N PHE A 171 -3.65 7.62 -3.05
CA PHE A 171 -3.92 9.03 -3.32
C PHE A 171 -4.24 9.31 -4.80
N TYR A 172 -4.60 8.26 -5.55
CA TYR A 172 -5.02 8.38 -6.95
C TYR A 172 -6.42 7.80 -7.18
N ALA A 173 -6.63 6.53 -6.85
CA ALA A 173 -7.88 5.83 -7.09
C ALA A 173 -9.13 6.53 -6.49
N PRO A 174 -9.11 7.08 -5.26
CA PRO A 174 -10.27 7.77 -4.71
C PRO A 174 -10.74 8.98 -5.53
N PHE A 175 -9.85 9.60 -6.28
CA PHE A 175 -10.15 10.78 -7.09
C PHE A 175 -10.53 10.43 -8.53
N MET A 176 -9.92 9.39 -9.08
CA MET A 176 -10.07 9.03 -10.49
C MET A 176 -11.07 7.90 -10.72
N GLU A 177 -11.18 6.98 -9.78
CA GLU A 177 -11.97 5.75 -9.89
C GLU A 177 -12.81 5.51 -8.63
N PRO A 178 -13.69 6.46 -8.24
CA PRO A 178 -14.42 6.42 -6.98
C PRO A 178 -15.40 5.23 -6.86
N ASP A 179 -15.73 4.59 -7.96
CA ASP A 179 -16.68 3.46 -8.00
C ASP A 179 -15.99 2.11 -7.74
N ILE A 180 -14.65 2.05 -7.80
CA ILE A 180 -13.91 0.83 -7.52
C ILE A 180 -13.83 0.60 -6.01
N LYS A 181 -14.34 -0.55 -5.57
CA LYS A 181 -14.26 -0.97 -4.16
C LYS A 181 -12.92 -1.68 -3.92
N TRP A 182 -12.06 -1.06 -3.15
CA TRP A 182 -10.73 -1.58 -2.82
C TRP A 182 -10.32 -1.33 -1.36
N ASP A 183 -11.02 -0.45 -0.66
CA ASP A 183 -10.67 0.12 0.63
C ASP A 183 -11.51 -0.47 1.79
N PHE A 184 -11.68 0.30 2.85
CA PHE A 184 -12.45 -0.11 4.02
C PHE A 184 -13.96 -0.29 3.78
N GLN A 185 -14.47 -0.07 2.57
CA GLN A 185 -15.80 -0.53 2.18
C GLN A 185 -15.89 -2.08 2.16
N LEU A 186 -14.76 -2.76 1.96
CA LEU A 186 -14.66 -4.21 1.92
C LEU A 186 -14.38 -4.77 3.31
N LYS A 187 -15.22 -5.70 3.77
CA LYS A 187 -15.23 -6.21 5.14
C LYS A 187 -13.90 -6.78 5.63
N ASN A 188 -13.19 -7.51 4.78
CA ASN A 188 -11.96 -8.21 5.16
C ASN A 188 -10.69 -7.36 4.93
N VAL A 189 -10.80 -6.16 4.40
CA VAL A 189 -9.70 -5.19 4.35
C VAL A 189 -9.55 -4.58 5.73
N VAL A 190 -8.46 -4.92 6.42
CA VAL A 190 -8.23 -4.52 7.82
C VAL A 190 -7.17 -3.45 7.97
N SER A 191 -6.30 -3.29 6.98
CA SER A 191 -5.29 -2.22 6.97
C SER A 191 -4.94 -1.80 5.55
N ILE A 192 -4.56 -0.54 5.39
CA ILE A 192 -4.17 0.07 4.11
C ILE A 192 -2.96 0.95 4.35
N ASN A 193 -1.98 0.91 3.43
CA ASN A 193 -0.89 1.88 3.42
C ASN A 193 -0.86 2.70 2.13
N SER A 194 -0.25 3.88 2.18
CA SER A 194 0.07 4.67 0.99
C SER A 194 1.33 5.52 1.17
N SER A 195 1.96 5.88 0.04
CA SER A 195 3.09 6.83 0.00
C SER A 195 2.57 8.25 -0.18
N GLY A 196 2.84 9.14 0.77
CA GLY A 196 2.54 10.56 0.61
C GLY A 196 3.35 11.20 -0.52
N HIS A 197 4.58 10.72 -0.73
CA HIS A 197 5.52 11.26 -1.73
C HIS A 197 5.30 10.79 -3.20
N LYS A 198 4.30 9.96 -3.44
CA LYS A 198 3.87 9.60 -4.80
C LYS A 198 2.69 10.51 -5.20
N TYR A 199 1.51 9.96 -5.35
CA TYR A 199 0.32 10.74 -5.71
C TYR A 199 -0.26 11.60 -4.57
N GLY A 200 0.30 11.50 -3.35
CA GLY A 200 0.03 12.44 -2.25
C GLY A 200 0.72 13.80 -2.40
N LEU A 201 1.61 13.97 -3.41
CA LEU A 201 2.20 15.22 -3.86
C LEU A 201 3.10 15.90 -2.81
N VAL A 202 3.80 15.13 -1.99
CA VAL A 202 4.76 15.60 -0.99
C VAL A 202 6.15 15.08 -1.34
N TYR A 203 7.20 15.67 -0.80
CA TYR A 203 8.56 15.16 -0.95
C TYR A 203 8.75 13.82 -0.23
N PRO A 204 9.73 12.97 -0.65
CA PRO A 204 10.07 11.74 0.04
C PRO A 204 10.29 11.93 1.55
N GLY A 205 9.92 10.91 2.33
CA GLY A 205 10.01 10.93 3.79
C GLY A 205 8.67 10.83 4.51
N ILE A 206 7.59 10.47 3.82
CA ILE A 206 6.26 10.24 4.40
C ILE A 206 5.57 9.05 3.77
N GLY A 207 5.00 8.21 4.61
CA GLY A 207 3.99 7.19 4.28
C GLY A 207 2.90 7.22 5.33
N TRP A 208 1.80 6.56 5.02
CA TRP A 208 0.64 6.46 5.89
C TRP A 208 0.21 5.01 5.99
N VAL A 209 -0.18 4.58 7.20
CA VAL A 209 -0.84 3.31 7.43
C VAL A 209 -2.04 3.53 8.33
N LEU A 210 -3.17 2.95 7.94
CA LEU A 210 -4.40 2.96 8.71
C LEU A 210 -4.89 1.52 8.92
N TRP A 211 -5.47 1.28 10.09
CA TRP A 211 -6.20 0.07 10.42
C TRP A 211 -7.68 0.41 10.59
N ARG A 212 -8.53 -0.45 10.05
CA ARG A 212 -9.99 -0.32 10.12
C ARG A 212 -10.52 -0.12 11.53
N ASP A 213 -9.92 -0.85 12.49
CA ASP A 213 -10.37 -0.89 13.87
C ASP A 213 -9.17 -1.24 14.77
N LYS A 214 -9.24 -0.79 16.04
CA LYS A 214 -8.21 -1.06 17.07
C LYS A 214 -7.93 -2.55 17.26
N GLN A 215 -8.93 -3.42 17.09
CA GLN A 215 -8.76 -4.86 17.22
C GLN A 215 -7.76 -5.47 16.22
N PHE A 216 -7.51 -4.78 15.08
CA PHE A 216 -6.54 -5.20 14.07
C PHE A 216 -5.13 -4.62 14.28
N LEU A 217 -4.97 -3.79 15.31
CA LEU A 217 -3.67 -3.28 15.76
C LEU A 217 -3.36 -3.81 17.15
N PRO A 218 -2.63 -4.93 17.27
CA PRO A 218 -2.29 -5.52 18.57
C PRO A 218 -1.58 -4.54 19.52
N ASP A 219 -1.97 -4.51 20.80
CA ASP A 219 -1.39 -3.61 21.80
C ASP A 219 0.13 -3.70 21.92
N LYS A 220 0.71 -4.87 21.59
CA LYS A 220 2.16 -5.10 21.58
C LYS A 220 2.92 -4.24 20.56
N LEU A 221 2.22 -3.66 19.58
CA LEU A 221 2.79 -2.74 18.60
C LEU A 221 2.61 -1.27 18.99
N ILE A 222 1.96 -1.00 20.11
CA ILE A 222 1.77 0.34 20.66
C ILE A 222 2.74 0.52 21.82
N PHE A 223 3.77 1.29 21.60
CA PHE A 223 4.79 1.57 22.61
C PHE A 223 4.42 2.86 23.34
N LYS A 224 4.50 2.82 24.67
CA LYS A 224 4.35 4.01 25.48
C LYS A 224 5.71 4.63 25.72
N VAL A 225 5.87 5.86 25.29
CA VAL A 225 7.10 6.62 25.47
C VAL A 225 6.89 7.60 26.61
N SER A 226 7.60 7.38 27.73
CA SER A 226 7.69 8.33 28.83
C SER A 226 8.80 9.32 28.56
N TYR A 227 8.44 10.42 27.89
CA TYR A 227 9.39 11.46 27.55
C TYR A 227 8.86 12.79 28.07
N LEU A 228 9.68 13.54 28.81
CA LEU A 228 9.35 14.86 29.36
C LEU A 228 8.03 14.94 30.17
N GLY A 229 7.67 13.87 30.91
CA GLY A 229 6.61 13.91 31.91
C GLY A 229 5.22 13.41 31.45
N GLY A 230 5.11 12.81 30.27
CA GLY A 230 3.87 12.18 29.80
C GLY A 230 4.11 10.81 29.14
N GLU A 231 3.15 9.88 29.24
CA GLU A 231 3.13 8.66 28.43
C GLU A 231 2.40 8.93 27.11
N LEU A 232 3.12 8.86 25.99
CA LEU A 232 2.57 9.08 24.66
C LEU A 232 2.67 7.80 23.83
N PRO A 233 1.58 7.32 23.23
CA PRO A 233 1.63 6.13 22.39
C PRO A 233 2.32 6.44 21.07
N THR A 234 3.20 5.53 20.63
CA THR A 234 3.78 5.50 19.29
C THR A 234 3.67 4.12 18.69
N MET A 235 3.45 4.05 17.38
CA MET A 235 3.35 2.82 16.59
C MET A 235 4.46 2.73 15.56
N ALA A 236 5.12 3.84 15.23
CA ALA A 236 6.17 3.89 14.23
C ALA A 236 7.36 3.00 14.62
N ILE A 237 8.00 2.36 13.64
CA ILE A 237 9.22 1.57 13.83
C ILE A 237 10.37 2.52 14.19
N ASN A 238 10.43 3.67 13.50
CA ASN A 238 11.45 4.69 13.79
C ASN A 238 11.04 5.53 15.00
N PHE A 239 12.01 5.91 15.82
CA PHE A 239 11.81 6.78 16.97
C PHE A 239 11.77 8.24 16.51
N SER A 240 12.92 8.86 16.27
CA SER A 240 13.00 10.23 15.77
C SER A 240 12.71 10.28 14.26
N ARG A 241 11.84 11.20 13.84
CA ARG A 241 11.48 11.43 12.44
C ARG A 241 11.03 12.86 12.20
N SER A 242 11.26 13.34 10.99
CA SER A 242 10.89 14.66 10.54
C SER A 242 9.38 14.87 10.51
N THR A 243 8.93 16.06 10.88
CA THR A 243 7.53 16.50 10.76
C THR A 243 7.26 17.34 9.52
N SER A 244 8.29 17.78 8.81
CA SER A 244 8.14 18.68 7.65
C SER A 244 7.22 18.08 6.59
N GLN A 245 7.31 16.77 6.34
CA GLN A 245 6.48 16.10 5.34
C GLN A 245 5.02 15.89 5.81
N ILE A 246 4.80 15.72 7.12
CA ILE A 246 3.45 15.69 7.70
C ILE A 246 2.77 17.05 7.47
N ILE A 247 3.50 18.14 7.74
CA ILE A 247 3.02 19.51 7.53
C ILE A 247 2.75 19.76 6.04
N GLY A 248 3.66 19.29 5.14
CA GLY A 248 3.50 19.38 3.70
C GLY A 248 2.27 18.64 3.20
N GLN A 249 2.02 17.43 3.73
CA GLN A 249 0.83 16.65 3.38
C GLN A 249 -0.45 17.36 3.83
N TYR A 250 -0.49 17.87 5.05
CA TYR A 250 -1.64 18.63 5.55
C TYR A 250 -1.87 19.89 4.72
N TYR A 251 -0.79 20.63 4.39
CA TYR A 251 -0.88 21.82 3.53
C TYR A 251 -1.52 21.47 2.18
N ASN A 252 -1.07 20.40 1.53
CA ASN A 252 -1.60 19.98 0.25
C ASN A 252 -3.07 19.55 0.35
N PHE A 253 -3.46 18.83 1.39
CA PHE A 253 -4.86 18.46 1.62
C PHE A 253 -5.76 19.69 1.75
N VAL A 254 -5.33 20.70 2.53
CA VAL A 254 -6.11 21.92 2.72
C VAL A 254 -6.06 22.82 1.49
N ARG A 255 -4.90 22.94 0.82
CA ARG A 255 -4.69 23.82 -0.33
C ARG A 255 -5.44 23.35 -1.57
N PHE A 256 -5.41 22.07 -1.86
CA PHE A 256 -6.02 21.52 -3.07
C PHE A 256 -7.44 21.00 -2.81
N GLY A 257 -7.70 20.44 -1.63
CA GLY A 257 -8.95 19.74 -1.34
C GLY A 257 -9.19 18.58 -2.31
N PHE A 258 -10.38 18.00 -2.26
CA PHE A 258 -10.75 16.87 -3.13
C PHE A 258 -10.67 17.24 -4.63
N ASN A 259 -11.24 18.38 -5.01
CA ASN A 259 -11.31 18.80 -6.41
C ASN A 259 -9.94 19.13 -6.99
N GLY A 260 -9.05 19.77 -6.22
CA GLY A 260 -7.69 20.07 -6.68
C GLY A 260 -6.85 18.81 -6.88
N TYR A 261 -6.94 17.84 -5.96
CA TYR A 261 -6.32 16.53 -6.17
C TYR A 261 -6.87 15.85 -7.43
N LYS A 262 -8.18 15.80 -7.59
CA LYS A 262 -8.83 15.21 -8.78
C LYS A 262 -8.33 15.86 -10.07
N GLU A 263 -8.22 17.17 -10.12
CA GLU A 263 -7.74 17.88 -11.31
C GLU A 263 -6.27 17.55 -11.62
N ILE A 264 -5.40 17.51 -10.60
CA ILE A 264 -3.99 17.16 -10.78
C ILE A 264 -3.85 15.72 -11.25
N GLN A 265 -4.55 14.77 -10.61
CA GLN A 265 -4.49 13.36 -10.99
C GLN A 265 -5.05 13.15 -12.41
N LYS A 266 -6.11 13.87 -12.78
CA LYS A 266 -6.65 13.82 -14.14
C LYS A 266 -5.62 14.27 -15.17
N ARG A 267 -4.93 15.36 -14.94
CA ARG A 267 -3.85 15.82 -15.85
C ARG A 267 -2.74 14.79 -15.97
N THR A 268 -2.35 14.16 -14.87
CA THR A 268 -1.34 13.11 -14.87
C THR A 268 -1.80 11.90 -15.69
N HIS A 269 -3.06 11.49 -15.52
CA HIS A 269 -3.69 10.44 -16.32
C HIS A 269 -3.71 10.79 -17.81
N ASP A 270 -4.19 11.97 -18.16
CA ASP A 270 -4.32 12.41 -19.57
C ASP A 270 -2.95 12.42 -20.28
N VAL A 271 -1.88 12.80 -19.57
CA VAL A 271 -0.50 12.75 -20.09
C VAL A 271 -0.04 11.31 -20.33
N ALA A 272 -0.35 10.38 -19.41
CA ALA A 272 0.03 8.98 -19.56
C ALA A 272 -0.66 8.33 -20.77
N VAL A 273 -1.97 8.53 -20.90
CA VAL A 273 -2.76 8.01 -22.04
C VAL A 273 -2.27 8.62 -23.35
N TYR A 274 -1.99 9.92 -23.37
CA TYR A 274 -1.40 10.57 -24.56
C TYR A 274 -0.06 9.96 -24.92
N LEU A 275 0.86 9.83 -23.94
CA LEU A 275 2.19 9.25 -24.18
C LEU A 275 2.07 7.81 -24.71
N SER A 276 1.20 7.00 -24.14
CA SER A 276 0.95 5.63 -24.60
C SER A 276 0.52 5.61 -26.05
N SER A 277 -0.40 6.50 -26.45
CA SER A 277 -0.89 6.60 -27.82
C SER A 277 0.23 7.00 -28.80
N GLU A 278 1.12 7.91 -28.40
CA GLU A 278 2.27 8.33 -29.24
C GLU A 278 3.33 7.20 -29.37
N ILE A 279 3.61 6.47 -28.27
CA ILE A 279 4.51 5.31 -28.31
C ILE A 279 3.96 4.22 -29.26
N ALA A 280 2.65 3.95 -29.20
CA ALA A 280 2.00 2.97 -30.07
C ALA A 280 2.17 3.31 -31.57
N LYS A 281 2.13 4.60 -31.93
CA LYS A 281 2.30 5.09 -33.32
C LYS A 281 3.70 4.85 -33.89
N LEU A 282 4.72 4.69 -33.04
CA LEU A 282 6.09 4.41 -33.48
C LEU A 282 6.22 3.05 -34.16
N GLY A 283 5.28 2.13 -33.95
CA GLY A 283 5.21 0.85 -34.63
C GLY A 283 6.09 -0.25 -34.05
N HIS A 284 7.11 0.08 -33.25
CA HIS A 284 8.08 -0.85 -32.66
C HIS A 284 7.64 -1.46 -31.32
N PHE A 285 6.60 -0.90 -30.70
CA PHE A 285 6.18 -1.29 -29.34
C PHE A 285 4.78 -1.89 -29.31
N GLU A 286 4.59 -2.83 -28.40
CA GLU A 286 3.29 -3.34 -27.98
C GLU A 286 2.99 -2.76 -26.59
N ILE A 287 1.86 -2.09 -26.47
CA ILE A 287 1.45 -1.49 -25.19
C ILE A 287 0.87 -2.58 -24.29
N VAL A 288 1.46 -2.75 -23.12
CA VAL A 288 1.01 -3.70 -22.07
C VAL A 288 0.00 -3.03 -21.15
N ASN A 289 0.27 -1.76 -20.76
CA ASN A 289 -0.67 -0.89 -20.07
C ASN A 289 -0.56 0.52 -20.63
N ASP A 290 -1.71 1.10 -20.97
CA ASP A 290 -1.84 2.41 -21.59
C ASP A 290 -1.88 3.58 -20.60
N GLY A 291 -1.86 3.30 -19.29
CA GLY A 291 -1.94 4.30 -18.24
C GLY A 291 -3.37 4.71 -17.88
N SER A 292 -4.39 3.98 -18.36
CA SER A 292 -5.81 4.28 -18.08
C SER A 292 -6.24 3.93 -16.65
N GLU A 293 -5.58 2.98 -16.00
CA GLU A 293 -5.73 2.71 -14.56
C GLU A 293 -4.81 3.66 -13.77
N LEU A 294 -3.70 3.19 -13.24
CA LEU A 294 -2.66 4.07 -12.72
C LEU A 294 -1.90 4.69 -13.90
N PRO A 295 -1.50 5.97 -13.86
CA PRO A 295 -0.82 6.63 -14.98
C PRO A 295 0.63 6.15 -15.17
N ILE A 296 0.76 4.87 -15.45
CA ILE A 296 2.01 4.15 -15.77
C ILE A 296 1.85 3.55 -17.17
N VAL A 297 2.70 3.98 -18.09
CA VAL A 297 2.76 3.40 -19.44
C VAL A 297 3.73 2.25 -19.44
N CYS A 298 3.23 1.04 -19.69
CA CYS A 298 4.04 -0.16 -19.80
C CYS A 298 4.00 -0.67 -21.22
N TYR A 299 5.17 -0.92 -21.81
CA TYR A 299 5.30 -1.42 -23.16
C TYR A 299 6.42 -2.45 -23.28
N LYS A 300 6.33 -3.32 -24.26
CA LYS A 300 7.37 -4.26 -24.66
C LYS A 300 7.75 -4.06 -26.12
N HIS A 301 8.93 -4.50 -26.48
CA HIS A 301 9.38 -4.49 -27.88
C HIS A 301 8.60 -5.54 -28.67
N LYS A 302 8.19 -5.21 -29.89
CA LYS A 302 7.56 -6.19 -30.78
C LYS A 302 8.60 -7.22 -31.21
N ILE A 303 8.22 -8.47 -31.18
CA ILE A 303 9.06 -9.56 -31.67
C ILE A 303 9.19 -9.41 -33.19
N ASN A 304 10.42 -9.50 -33.70
CA ASN A 304 10.74 -9.46 -35.14
C ASN A 304 10.43 -8.15 -35.87
N ASP A 305 10.60 -7.00 -35.22
CA ASP A 305 10.45 -5.69 -35.88
C ASP A 305 11.66 -5.26 -36.73
N GLY A 306 12.70 -6.11 -36.81
CA GLY A 306 13.88 -5.91 -37.66
C GLY A 306 14.89 -4.89 -37.14
N VAL A 307 14.81 -4.48 -35.88
CA VAL A 307 15.75 -3.57 -35.23
C VAL A 307 16.85 -4.33 -34.48
N ASP A 308 18.02 -3.73 -34.36
CA ASP A 308 19.23 -4.28 -33.73
C ASP A 308 19.50 -3.71 -32.31
N TRP A 309 18.55 -2.96 -31.73
CA TRP A 309 18.64 -2.38 -30.40
C TRP A 309 17.63 -3.03 -29.42
N THR A 310 17.93 -2.94 -28.15
CA THR A 310 17.11 -3.48 -27.05
C THR A 310 16.41 -2.36 -26.25
N LEU A 311 15.45 -2.70 -25.40
CA LEU A 311 14.85 -1.74 -24.45
C LEU A 311 15.87 -1.17 -23.46
N TYR A 312 16.95 -1.91 -23.17
CA TYR A 312 18.05 -1.41 -22.33
C TYR A 312 18.82 -0.31 -23.06
N ASP A 313 19.11 -0.47 -24.36
CA ASP A 313 19.74 0.55 -25.17
C ASP A 313 18.88 1.81 -25.26
N LEU A 314 17.56 1.64 -25.43
CA LEU A 314 16.61 2.75 -25.41
C LEU A 314 16.62 3.45 -24.05
N ALA A 315 16.57 2.70 -22.93
CA ALA A 315 16.59 3.27 -21.59
C ALA A 315 17.85 4.07 -21.32
N ASP A 316 19.02 3.56 -21.75
CA ASP A 316 20.29 4.28 -21.61
C ASP A 316 20.33 5.56 -22.45
N ARG A 317 19.81 5.52 -23.66
CA ARG A 317 19.68 6.73 -24.50
C ARG A 317 18.74 7.78 -23.90
N LEU A 318 17.63 7.35 -23.33
CA LEU A 318 16.69 8.25 -22.67
C LEU A 318 17.32 8.90 -21.43
N ARG A 319 18.06 8.13 -20.60
CA ARG A 319 18.78 8.67 -19.43
C ARG A 319 19.79 9.76 -19.83
N MET A 320 20.42 9.63 -20.99
CA MET A 320 21.36 10.65 -21.49
C MET A 320 20.67 11.93 -21.94
N LYS A 321 19.35 11.91 -22.12
CA LYS A 321 18.58 13.09 -22.54
C LYS A 321 17.93 13.84 -21.37
N GLY A 322 17.91 13.26 -20.18
CA GLY A 322 17.35 13.83 -18.94
C GLY A 322 16.19 13.03 -18.42
#